data_18fbbd3c99d7b8f51944b87a90ce4ec9
#
_entry.id   18fbbd3c99d7b8f51944b87a90ce4ec9
#
_cell.length_a   1.000
_cell.length_b   1.000
_cell.length_c   1.000
_cell.angle_alpha   90.00
_cell.angle_beta   90.00
_cell.angle_gamma   90.00
#
_symmetry.space_group_name_H-M   'P 1'
#
loop_
_entity.id
_entity.type
_entity.pdbx_description
1 polymer ?
#
loop_
_entity_poly.entity_id
_entity_poly.type
_entity_poly.pdbx_seq_one_letter_code
_entity_poly.pdbx_strand_id
1 'polypeptide(L)'
;MKEQVKAATPAGAGAEQRQTLSERIGPVAQRYGILIALIVLCVVLSVVNENFLSSRNIINVLRQTSINGILAIGMTFVILTRGIDLSVGSVVALAGVVSASFATTSASGFIPGAPYFALLPLVIGLVTGIAMGALSGLAVARYAVPAFVATLGMLSAARGLTLIYSGGRPIPALTDGYRWIGTGDIAGIPVPIILFALIFGLSHFVLTRTRFGRHVYAVGGNPHAAKVSGLSVNRIRFAVYAISGALAGIAGMILAARTGSALPQAGVAYELDAIAAVVIGGTSLSGGIGRVSGTVIGALLIGVMNNGLDLLGVESYYQQVIKGALIVAAVMLDRSRKTEL
;
A
#
# COMPACT_ATOMS: atom_id res chain seq x y z
N MET A 1 -32.07 -64.98 -43.14
CA MET A 1 -32.31 -64.08 -42.05
C MET A 1 -31.52 -64.60 -40.85
N LYS A 2 -30.33 -64.07 -40.59
CA LYS A 2 -29.47 -64.39 -39.43
C LYS A 2 -29.22 -63.13 -38.67
N GLU A 3 -29.84 -63.03 -37.51
CA GLU A 3 -29.58 -61.97 -36.54
C GLU A 3 -28.19 -62.17 -35.93
N GLN A 4 -27.33 -61.19 -36.06
CA GLN A 4 -26.06 -61.11 -35.33
C GLN A 4 -26.30 -60.42 -34.01
N VAL A 5 -26.24 -61.14 -32.92
CA VAL A 5 -26.15 -60.58 -31.54
C VAL A 5 -24.77 -60.02 -31.33
N LYS A 6 -24.69 -58.71 -31.18
CA LYS A 6 -23.46 -57.94 -30.83
C LYS A 6 -23.26 -58.08 -29.34
N ALA A 7 -22.25 -58.78 -28.90
CA ALA A 7 -21.83 -58.90 -27.53
C ALA A 7 -21.32 -57.50 -27.02
N ALA A 8 -21.90 -57.03 -25.93
CA ALA A 8 -21.45 -55.81 -25.25
C ALA A 8 -20.16 -56.11 -24.46
N THR A 9 -19.10 -55.37 -24.77
CA THR A 9 -17.84 -55.37 -24.03
C THR A 9 -18.05 -54.62 -22.71
N PRO A 10 -17.62 -55.15 -21.54
CA PRO A 10 -17.73 -54.44 -20.29
C PRO A 10 -16.80 -53.24 -20.31
N ALA A 11 -17.37 -52.06 -20.01
CA ALA A 11 -16.65 -50.81 -19.85
C ALA A 11 -15.56 -50.95 -18.78
N GLY A 12 -14.37 -50.58 -19.17
CA GLY A 12 -13.15 -50.67 -18.37
C GLY A 12 -13.27 -49.96 -17.02
N ALA A 13 -12.73 -50.65 -16.03
CA ALA A 13 -12.49 -50.20 -14.68
C ALA A 13 -11.76 -48.83 -14.71
N GLY A 14 -12.25 -47.93 -13.85
CA GLY A 14 -11.77 -46.56 -13.76
C GLY A 14 -10.26 -46.45 -13.60
N ALA A 15 -9.63 -45.86 -14.58
CA ALA A 15 -8.32 -45.30 -14.42
C ALA A 15 -8.48 -44.10 -13.47
N GLU A 16 -8.19 -44.28 -12.18
CA GLU A 16 -7.92 -43.18 -11.26
C GLU A 16 -6.83 -42.35 -11.91
N GLN A 17 -7.21 -41.20 -12.49
CA GLN A 17 -6.29 -40.22 -12.97
C GLN A 17 -5.47 -39.76 -11.73
N ARG A 18 -4.25 -40.27 -11.62
CA ARG A 18 -3.27 -39.73 -10.67
C ARG A 18 -3.06 -38.27 -11.02
N GLN A 19 -3.80 -37.38 -10.31
CA GLN A 19 -3.57 -35.94 -10.40
C GLN A 19 -2.08 -35.69 -10.23
N THR A 20 -1.48 -35.06 -11.21
CA THR A 20 -0.06 -34.71 -11.16
C THR A 20 0.20 -33.76 -9.98
N LEU A 21 1.39 -33.81 -9.42
CA LEU A 21 1.76 -32.96 -8.27
C LEU A 21 1.48 -31.47 -8.57
N SER A 22 1.65 -31.04 -9.82
CA SER A 22 1.32 -29.69 -10.31
C SER A 22 -0.19 -29.37 -10.23
N GLU A 23 -1.09 -30.31 -10.46
CA GLU A 23 -2.54 -30.11 -10.35
C GLU A 23 -3.02 -29.98 -8.91
N ARG A 24 -2.32 -30.58 -7.95
CA ARG A 24 -2.60 -30.45 -6.52
C ARG A 24 -2.00 -29.19 -5.92
N ILE A 25 -0.80 -28.78 -6.36
CA ILE A 25 -0.08 -27.60 -5.85
C ILE A 25 -0.61 -26.29 -6.47
N GLY A 26 -1.09 -26.33 -7.71
CA GLY A 26 -1.58 -25.16 -8.43
C GLY A 26 -2.60 -24.31 -7.65
N PRO A 27 -3.70 -24.87 -7.14
CA PRO A 27 -4.72 -24.12 -6.39
C PRO A 27 -4.21 -23.58 -5.06
N VAL A 28 -3.33 -24.31 -4.37
CA VAL A 28 -2.72 -23.90 -3.10
C VAL A 28 -1.72 -22.79 -3.34
N ALA A 29 -0.87 -22.91 -4.35
CA ALA A 29 0.08 -21.89 -4.74
C ALA A 29 -0.62 -20.60 -5.21
N GLN A 30 -1.73 -20.69 -5.92
CA GLN A 30 -2.52 -19.53 -6.30
C GLN A 30 -3.16 -18.83 -5.11
N ARG A 31 -3.60 -19.56 -4.10
CA ARG A 31 -4.28 -19.01 -2.93
C ARG A 31 -3.33 -18.50 -1.85
N TYR A 32 -2.22 -19.19 -1.62
CA TYR A 32 -1.30 -18.95 -0.52
C TYR A 32 0.14 -18.60 -0.95
N GLY A 33 0.40 -18.48 -2.26
CA GLY A 33 1.74 -18.33 -2.80
C GLY A 33 2.51 -17.13 -2.18
N ILE A 34 1.83 -16.02 -1.93
CA ILE A 34 2.46 -14.83 -1.33
C ILE A 34 2.81 -15.08 0.14
N LEU A 35 1.95 -15.78 0.87
CA LEU A 35 2.21 -16.14 2.27
C LEU A 35 3.39 -17.13 2.36
N ILE A 36 3.43 -18.10 1.44
CA ILE A 36 4.54 -19.05 1.32
C ILE A 36 5.83 -18.30 1.01
N ALA A 37 5.81 -17.36 0.05
CA ALA A 37 6.97 -16.55 -0.29
C ALA A 37 7.47 -15.73 0.91
N LEU A 38 6.55 -15.13 1.70
CA LEU A 38 6.90 -14.41 2.92
C LEU A 38 7.56 -15.35 3.95
N ILE A 39 6.98 -16.52 4.18
CA ILE A 39 7.53 -17.50 5.14
C ILE A 39 8.92 -17.96 4.68
N VAL A 40 9.08 -18.31 3.41
CA VAL A 40 10.38 -18.73 2.85
C VAL A 40 11.41 -17.61 3.01
N LEU A 41 11.05 -16.36 2.73
CA LEU A 41 11.93 -15.21 2.90
C LEU A 41 12.33 -15.05 4.37
N CYS A 42 11.39 -15.16 5.32
CA CYS A 42 11.69 -15.11 6.76
C CYS A 42 12.64 -16.23 7.20
N VAL A 43 12.43 -17.47 6.71
CA VAL A 43 13.30 -18.61 7.01
C VAL A 43 14.71 -18.38 6.46
N VAL A 44 14.84 -17.95 5.20
CA VAL A 44 16.15 -17.65 4.59
C VAL A 44 16.87 -16.57 5.40
N LEU A 45 16.22 -15.46 5.71
CA LEU A 45 16.83 -14.37 6.47
C LEU A 45 17.20 -14.78 7.91
N SER A 46 16.43 -15.64 8.53
CA SER A 46 16.74 -16.15 9.89
C SER A 46 17.96 -17.07 9.93
N VAL A 47 18.23 -17.78 8.83
CA VAL A 47 19.44 -18.61 8.71
C VAL A 47 20.68 -17.77 8.37
N VAL A 48 20.50 -16.72 7.54
CA VAL A 48 21.61 -15.90 7.04
C VAL A 48 22.05 -14.84 8.06
N ASN A 49 21.14 -14.36 8.92
CA ASN A 49 21.44 -13.29 9.89
C ASN A 49 20.81 -13.57 11.25
N GLU A 50 21.64 -13.79 12.27
CA GLU A 50 21.23 -14.11 13.64
C GLU A 50 20.36 -13.02 14.30
N ASN A 51 20.53 -11.75 13.89
CA ASN A 51 19.77 -10.62 14.42
C ASN A 51 18.37 -10.50 13.81
N PHE A 52 18.07 -11.22 12.72
CA PHE A 52 16.80 -11.10 12.03
C PHE A 52 15.60 -11.39 12.93
N LEU A 53 15.63 -12.46 13.71
CA LEU A 53 14.55 -12.86 14.64
C LEU A 53 14.62 -12.16 16.01
N SER A 54 15.57 -11.24 16.23
CA SER A 54 15.59 -10.49 17.50
C SER A 54 14.31 -9.67 17.67
N SER A 55 13.78 -9.60 18.90
CA SER A 55 12.57 -8.85 19.22
C SER A 55 12.67 -7.37 18.76
N ARG A 56 13.86 -6.79 18.90
CA ARG A 56 14.15 -5.42 18.47
C ARG A 56 13.97 -5.26 16.96
N ASN A 57 14.49 -6.21 16.17
CA ASN A 57 14.39 -6.16 14.72
C ASN A 57 12.96 -6.41 14.25
N ILE A 58 12.25 -7.38 14.82
CA ILE A 58 10.85 -7.67 14.50
C ILE A 58 9.98 -6.42 14.71
N ILE A 59 10.13 -5.74 15.86
CA ILE A 59 9.42 -4.50 16.15
C ILE A 59 9.78 -3.41 15.12
N ASN A 60 11.04 -3.28 14.74
CA ASN A 60 11.48 -2.30 13.75
C ASN A 60 10.88 -2.59 12.37
N VAL A 61 10.89 -3.85 11.92
CA VAL A 61 10.22 -4.28 10.67
C VAL A 61 8.74 -3.93 10.68
N LEU A 62 8.03 -4.25 11.77
CA LEU A 62 6.60 -3.96 11.89
C LEU A 62 6.31 -2.46 11.90
N ARG A 63 7.12 -1.63 12.58
CA ARG A 63 7.00 -0.16 12.56
C ARG A 63 7.20 0.40 11.15
N GLN A 64 8.22 -0.06 10.44
CA GLN A 64 8.49 0.40 9.08
C GLN A 64 7.41 -0.06 8.10
N THR A 65 7.03 -1.33 8.19
CA THR A 65 5.94 -1.89 7.37
C THR A 65 4.61 -1.20 7.63
N SER A 66 4.35 -0.72 8.86
CA SER A 66 3.13 0.02 9.17
C SER A 66 2.97 1.26 8.31
N ILE A 67 4.04 2.05 8.10
CA ILE A 67 4.02 3.26 7.28
C ILE A 67 3.72 2.91 5.81
N ASN A 68 4.52 1.99 5.23
CA ASN A 68 4.35 1.56 3.84
C ASN A 68 3.03 0.81 3.63
N GLY A 69 2.58 0.04 4.63
CA GLY A 69 1.32 -0.68 4.61
C GLY A 69 0.11 0.25 4.61
N ILE A 70 0.14 1.37 5.34
CA ILE A 70 -0.90 2.39 5.31
C ILE A 70 -1.00 2.98 3.89
N LEU A 71 0.12 3.30 3.25
CA LEU A 71 0.17 3.78 1.87
C LEU A 71 -0.37 2.73 0.89
N ALA A 72 0.05 1.47 1.04
CA ALA A 72 -0.40 0.37 0.22
C ALA A 72 -1.92 0.13 0.34
N ILE A 73 -2.50 0.30 1.53
CA ILE A 73 -3.96 0.24 1.70
C ILE A 73 -4.64 1.35 0.90
N GLY A 74 -4.16 2.59 0.96
CA GLY A 74 -4.66 3.70 0.14
C GLY A 74 -4.56 3.39 -1.36
N MET A 75 -3.41 2.92 -1.79
CA MET A 75 -3.15 2.51 -3.16
C MET A 75 -4.09 1.38 -3.61
N THR A 76 -4.48 0.46 -2.72
CA THR A 76 -5.45 -0.61 -3.03
C THR A 76 -6.79 -0.04 -3.47
N PHE A 77 -7.33 0.97 -2.79
CA PHE A 77 -8.58 1.63 -3.20
C PHE A 77 -8.47 2.24 -4.60
N VAL A 78 -7.34 2.88 -4.89
CA VAL A 78 -7.09 3.53 -6.18
C VAL A 78 -6.95 2.48 -7.29
N ILE A 79 -6.12 1.45 -7.09
CA ILE A 79 -5.89 0.38 -8.09
C ILE A 79 -7.17 -0.42 -8.34
N LEU A 80 -7.98 -0.69 -7.32
CA LEU A 80 -9.27 -1.34 -7.50
C LEU A 80 -10.19 -0.58 -8.47
N THR A 81 -10.05 0.75 -8.63
CA THR A 81 -10.82 1.56 -9.60
C THR A 81 -10.08 1.80 -10.92
N ARG A 82 -9.03 1.02 -11.24
CA ARG A 82 -8.15 1.17 -12.42
C ARG A 82 -7.32 2.44 -12.41
N GLY A 83 -7.07 3.03 -11.24
CA GLY A 83 -6.18 4.17 -11.07
C GLY A 83 -4.81 3.75 -10.58
N ILE A 84 -3.86 4.69 -10.67
CA ILE A 84 -2.56 4.61 -9.99
C ILE A 84 -2.31 5.97 -9.37
N ASP A 85 -1.83 6.01 -8.14
CA ASP A 85 -1.51 7.25 -7.43
C ASP A 85 0.00 7.33 -7.15
N LEU A 86 0.72 7.98 -8.05
CA LEU A 86 2.16 8.20 -7.90
C LEU A 86 2.51 9.30 -6.91
N SER A 87 1.52 10.09 -6.47
CA SER A 87 1.79 11.25 -5.62
C SER A 87 1.95 10.91 -4.15
N VAL A 88 1.59 9.70 -3.72
CA VAL A 88 1.51 9.33 -2.28
C VAL A 88 2.80 9.59 -1.53
N GLY A 89 3.99 9.33 -2.12
CA GLY A 89 5.28 9.59 -1.48
C GLY A 89 5.56 11.08 -1.25
N SER A 90 5.21 11.95 -2.22
CA SER A 90 5.35 13.40 -2.08
C SER A 90 4.30 13.99 -1.14
N VAL A 91 3.10 13.42 -1.10
CA VAL A 91 2.04 13.80 -0.16
C VAL A 91 2.43 13.45 1.28
N VAL A 92 3.10 12.30 1.51
CA VAL A 92 3.74 11.94 2.78
C VAL A 92 4.67 13.06 3.27
N ALA A 93 5.57 13.53 2.39
CA ALA A 93 6.50 14.60 2.75
C ALA A 93 5.78 15.90 3.06
N LEU A 94 4.86 16.33 2.20
CA LEU A 94 4.12 17.59 2.38
C LEU A 94 3.29 17.58 3.67
N ALA A 95 2.49 16.55 3.86
CA ALA A 95 1.65 16.44 5.06
C ALA A 95 2.48 16.32 6.34
N GLY A 96 3.60 15.58 6.30
CA GLY A 96 4.54 15.48 7.40
C GLY A 96 5.18 16.82 7.75
N VAL A 97 5.67 17.56 6.75
CA VAL A 97 6.31 18.86 6.94
C VAL A 97 5.32 19.92 7.44
N VAL A 98 4.15 20.02 6.79
CA VAL A 98 3.10 20.97 7.20
C VAL A 98 2.60 20.66 8.61
N SER A 99 2.31 19.39 8.93
CA SER A 99 1.91 18.97 10.26
C SER A 99 2.98 19.28 11.32
N ALA A 100 4.24 18.92 11.03
CA ALA A 100 5.37 19.12 11.94
C ALA A 100 5.63 20.59 12.26
N SER A 101 5.34 21.52 11.33
CA SER A 101 5.51 22.95 11.57
C SER A 101 4.60 23.50 12.67
N PHE A 102 3.49 22.83 12.95
CA PHE A 102 2.60 23.15 14.07
C PHE A 102 2.97 22.41 15.38
N ALA A 103 3.90 21.47 15.31
CA ALA A 103 4.30 20.62 16.43
C ALA A 103 5.75 20.86 16.88
N THR A 104 6.48 21.79 16.26
CA THR A 104 7.88 22.05 16.59
C THR A 104 8.03 23.20 17.57
N THR A 105 9.06 23.11 18.42
CA THR A 105 9.53 24.20 19.30
C THR A 105 10.62 25.05 18.64
N SER A 106 11.06 24.70 17.43
CA SER A 106 12.10 25.44 16.72
C SER A 106 11.57 26.68 16.02
N ALA A 107 12.49 27.51 15.53
CA ALA A 107 12.17 28.71 14.72
C ALA A 107 11.54 28.37 13.36
N SER A 108 11.61 27.10 12.93
CA SER A 108 10.96 26.61 11.69
C SER A 108 9.48 26.24 11.88
N GLY A 109 8.89 26.52 13.06
CA GLY A 109 7.47 26.35 13.31
C GLY A 109 6.61 27.39 12.62
N PHE A 110 5.31 27.07 12.45
CA PHE A 110 4.31 28.01 11.91
C PHE A 110 4.23 29.28 12.78
N ILE A 111 4.28 29.11 14.12
CA ILE A 111 4.64 30.19 15.05
C ILE A 111 5.98 29.79 15.69
N PRO A 112 7.07 30.56 15.47
CA PRO A 112 8.37 30.21 15.99
C PRO A 112 8.37 30.06 17.52
N GLY A 113 8.85 28.90 18.00
CA GLY A 113 8.97 28.60 19.43
C GLY A 113 7.65 28.33 20.18
N ALA A 114 6.51 28.33 19.49
CA ALA A 114 5.20 28.14 20.12
C ALA A 114 4.45 26.92 19.46
N PRO A 115 4.70 25.69 19.93
CA PRO A 115 4.02 24.52 19.39
C PRO A 115 2.55 24.50 19.81
N TYR A 116 1.70 23.98 18.92
CA TYR A 116 0.31 23.76 19.19
C TYR A 116 0.05 22.43 19.88
N PHE A 117 -1.14 22.28 20.47
CA PHE A 117 -1.62 21.00 20.97
C PHE A 117 -1.46 19.90 19.91
N ALA A 118 -1.05 18.69 20.35
CA ALA A 118 -0.77 17.58 19.46
C ALA A 118 -1.91 17.23 18.49
N LEU A 119 -3.16 17.48 18.85
CA LEU A 119 -4.31 17.21 17.99
C LEU A 119 -4.35 18.13 16.75
N LEU A 120 -4.01 19.43 16.89
CA LEU A 120 -4.07 20.37 15.77
C LEU A 120 -3.09 20.01 14.63
N PRO A 121 -1.80 19.71 14.90
CA PRO A 121 -0.89 19.20 13.88
C PRO A 121 -1.42 17.96 13.15
N LEU A 122 -2.07 17.03 13.87
CA LEU A 122 -2.62 15.81 13.28
C LEU A 122 -3.79 16.10 12.33
N VAL A 123 -4.68 16.99 12.73
CA VAL A 123 -5.80 17.42 11.86
C VAL A 123 -5.27 18.11 10.60
N ILE A 124 -4.28 19.00 10.76
CA ILE A 124 -3.68 19.74 9.62
C ILE A 124 -2.99 18.78 8.65
N GLY A 125 -2.21 17.81 9.15
CA GLY A 125 -1.56 16.81 8.31
C GLY A 125 -2.57 15.94 7.56
N LEU A 126 -3.64 15.52 8.23
CA LEU A 126 -4.72 14.77 7.62
C LEU A 126 -5.43 15.58 6.53
N VAL A 127 -5.80 16.84 6.82
CA VAL A 127 -6.47 17.74 5.87
C VAL A 127 -5.55 18.02 4.67
N THR A 128 -4.26 18.23 4.89
CA THR A 128 -3.27 18.40 3.80
C THR A 128 -3.24 17.18 2.89
N GLY A 129 -3.17 15.97 3.47
CA GLY A 129 -3.21 14.73 2.70
C GLY A 129 -4.51 14.58 1.89
N ILE A 130 -5.68 14.79 2.54
CA ILE A 130 -6.99 14.75 1.87
C ILE A 130 -7.04 15.77 0.73
N ALA A 131 -6.58 16.99 0.93
CA ALA A 131 -6.62 18.04 -0.08
C ALA A 131 -5.82 17.65 -1.32
N MET A 132 -4.60 17.13 -1.15
CA MET A 132 -3.76 16.69 -2.29
C MET A 132 -4.37 15.50 -3.02
N GLY A 133 -4.88 14.50 -2.28
CA GLY A 133 -5.58 13.37 -2.87
C GLY A 133 -6.88 13.80 -3.57
N ALA A 134 -7.65 14.71 -2.99
CA ALA A 134 -8.88 15.25 -3.59
C ALA A 134 -8.59 16.04 -4.88
N LEU A 135 -7.50 16.81 -4.94
CA LEU A 135 -7.08 17.51 -6.16
C LEU A 135 -6.71 16.51 -7.28
N SER A 136 -5.96 15.45 -6.96
CA SER A 136 -5.68 14.36 -7.89
C SER A 136 -6.98 13.67 -8.34
N GLY A 137 -7.86 13.37 -7.38
CA GLY A 137 -9.17 12.76 -7.64
C GLY A 137 -10.07 13.65 -8.49
N LEU A 138 -10.04 14.97 -8.30
CA LEU A 138 -10.79 15.94 -9.12
C LEU A 138 -10.28 15.93 -10.56
N ALA A 139 -8.96 15.95 -10.77
CA ALA A 139 -8.36 15.88 -12.10
C ALA A 139 -8.77 14.61 -12.85
N VAL A 140 -8.71 13.46 -12.18
CA VAL A 140 -9.07 12.17 -12.79
C VAL A 140 -10.58 12.02 -12.99
N ALA A 141 -11.39 12.38 -11.98
CA ALA A 141 -12.81 12.09 -11.98
C ALA A 141 -13.63 13.13 -12.76
N ARG A 142 -13.30 14.43 -12.64
CA ARG A 142 -14.09 15.51 -13.25
C ARG A 142 -13.57 15.93 -14.61
N TYR A 143 -12.24 15.99 -14.74
CA TYR A 143 -11.60 16.47 -15.98
C TYR A 143 -11.11 15.33 -16.87
N ALA A 144 -11.33 14.06 -16.46
CA ALA A 144 -10.96 12.86 -17.21
C ALA A 144 -9.46 12.81 -17.59
N VAL A 145 -8.60 13.48 -16.80
CA VAL A 145 -7.15 13.38 -16.98
C VAL A 145 -6.72 11.94 -16.67
N PRO A 146 -5.88 11.31 -17.52
CA PRO A 146 -5.35 9.97 -17.21
C PRO A 146 -4.71 9.95 -15.81
N ALA A 147 -5.04 8.93 -15.02
CA ALA A 147 -4.63 8.84 -13.62
C ALA A 147 -3.11 8.98 -13.44
N PHE A 148 -2.34 8.31 -14.29
CA PHE A 148 -0.88 8.41 -14.30
C PHE A 148 -0.39 9.86 -14.47
N VAL A 149 -0.97 10.61 -15.42
CA VAL A 149 -0.56 12.00 -15.70
C VAL A 149 -0.95 12.92 -14.54
N ALA A 150 -2.19 12.79 -14.04
CA ALA A 150 -2.68 13.61 -12.93
C ALA A 150 -1.83 13.42 -11.66
N THR A 151 -1.52 12.18 -11.32
CA THR A 151 -0.77 11.86 -10.10
C THR A 151 0.73 12.10 -10.23
N LEU A 152 1.30 11.98 -11.45
CA LEU A 152 2.67 12.41 -11.73
C LEU A 152 2.81 13.94 -11.60
N GLY A 153 1.86 14.69 -12.11
CA GLY A 153 1.80 16.14 -11.90
C GLY A 153 1.68 16.51 -10.41
N MET A 154 0.82 15.79 -9.67
CA MET A 154 0.67 15.99 -8.23
C MET A 154 1.94 15.58 -7.45
N LEU A 155 2.64 14.52 -7.86
CA LEU A 155 3.94 14.14 -7.28
C LEU A 155 4.91 15.33 -7.32
N SER A 156 5.06 15.95 -8.51
CA SER A 156 5.93 17.10 -8.69
C SER A 156 5.45 18.34 -7.93
N ALA A 157 4.15 18.62 -7.96
CA ALA A 157 3.55 19.75 -7.27
C ALA A 157 3.68 19.63 -5.74
N ALA A 158 3.32 18.47 -5.17
CA ALA A 158 3.42 18.23 -3.74
C ALA A 158 4.89 18.28 -3.27
N ARG A 159 5.84 17.74 -4.06
CA ARG A 159 7.26 17.83 -3.75
C ARG A 159 7.74 19.29 -3.79
N GLY A 160 7.37 20.04 -4.82
CA GLY A 160 7.66 21.48 -4.92
C GLY A 160 7.11 22.28 -3.74
N LEU A 161 5.82 22.06 -3.40
CA LEU A 161 5.19 22.70 -2.24
C LEU A 161 5.90 22.36 -0.92
N THR A 162 6.34 21.11 -0.76
CA THR A 162 7.11 20.68 0.42
C THR A 162 8.40 21.47 0.56
N LEU A 163 9.15 21.62 -0.53
CA LEU A 163 10.41 22.36 -0.55
C LEU A 163 10.21 23.85 -0.36
N ILE A 164 9.21 24.46 -0.97
CA ILE A 164 8.85 25.87 -0.80
C ILE A 164 8.48 26.14 0.66
N TYR A 165 7.59 25.31 1.23
CA TYR A 165 7.10 25.50 2.59
C TYR A 165 8.20 25.36 3.65
N SER A 166 9.10 24.39 3.49
CA SER A 166 10.19 24.13 4.44
C SER A 166 11.47 24.91 4.18
N GLY A 167 11.55 25.65 3.05
CA GLY A 167 12.81 26.25 2.58
C GLY A 167 13.87 25.18 2.27
N GLY A 168 13.45 23.95 1.92
CA GLY A 168 14.34 22.81 1.67
C GLY A 168 15.01 22.24 2.93
N ARG A 169 14.62 22.69 4.12
CA ARG A 169 15.24 22.30 5.40
C ARG A 169 14.32 21.37 6.20
N PRO A 170 14.89 20.44 6.98
CA PRO A 170 14.12 19.65 7.94
C PRO A 170 13.45 20.53 8.99
N ILE A 171 12.27 20.08 9.49
CA ILE A 171 11.62 20.69 10.66
C ILE A 171 11.90 19.78 11.87
N PRO A 172 12.89 20.15 12.72
CA PRO A 172 13.31 19.36 13.88
C PRO A 172 12.53 19.72 15.14
N ALA A 173 12.96 19.19 16.28
CA ALA A 173 12.51 19.54 17.63
C ALA A 173 10.98 19.41 17.80
N LEU A 174 10.43 18.29 17.38
CA LEU A 174 9.00 17.99 17.49
C LEU A 174 8.65 17.72 18.97
N THR A 175 7.50 18.21 19.42
CA THR A 175 6.99 18.00 20.78
C THR A 175 6.81 16.51 21.08
N ASP A 176 6.95 16.11 22.34
CA ASP A 176 6.81 14.72 22.78
C ASP A 176 5.40 14.19 22.49
N GLY A 177 4.36 15.02 22.66
CA GLY A 177 2.99 14.63 22.32
C GLY A 177 2.81 14.29 20.83
N TYR A 178 3.48 15.00 19.93
CA TYR A 178 3.47 14.66 18.51
C TYR A 178 4.33 13.43 18.22
N ARG A 179 5.52 13.34 18.80
CA ARG A 179 6.43 12.20 18.62
C ARG A 179 5.83 10.87 19.10
N TRP A 180 4.93 10.93 20.09
CA TRP A 180 4.28 9.73 20.63
C TRP A 180 3.55 8.90 19.57
N ILE A 181 2.98 9.50 18.50
CA ILE A 181 2.32 8.74 17.43
C ILE A 181 3.28 7.88 16.59
N GLY A 182 4.57 8.20 16.59
CA GLY A 182 5.60 7.46 15.86
C GLY A 182 6.49 6.59 16.73
N THR A 183 6.70 6.99 18.00
CA THR A 183 7.65 6.35 18.92
C THR A 183 7.00 5.73 20.14
N GLY A 184 5.79 6.16 20.51
CA GLY A 184 5.06 5.67 21.67
C GLY A 184 4.62 4.22 21.53
N ASP A 185 4.25 3.62 22.67
CA ASP A 185 3.66 2.29 22.74
C ASP A 185 2.43 2.28 23.66
N ILE A 186 1.56 1.30 23.46
CA ILE A 186 0.42 0.98 24.31
C ILE A 186 0.53 -0.49 24.65
N ALA A 187 0.71 -0.82 25.93
CA ALA A 187 0.88 -2.19 26.41
C ALA A 187 2.03 -2.95 25.69
N GLY A 188 3.13 -2.26 25.37
CA GLY A 188 4.29 -2.83 24.67
C GLY A 188 4.13 -2.97 23.16
N ILE A 189 2.99 -2.53 22.58
CA ILE A 189 2.76 -2.53 21.14
C ILE A 189 2.97 -1.10 20.60
N PRO A 190 3.88 -0.88 19.64
CA PRO A 190 4.10 0.43 19.07
C PRO A 190 2.85 1.04 18.42
N VAL A 191 2.61 2.32 18.69
CA VAL A 191 1.45 3.06 18.16
C VAL A 191 1.32 2.96 16.64
N PRO A 192 2.39 3.03 15.81
CA PRO A 192 2.26 2.85 14.37
C PRO A 192 1.65 1.50 13.96
N ILE A 193 1.96 0.42 14.69
CA ILE A 193 1.40 -0.91 14.42
C ILE A 193 -0.09 -0.94 14.74
N ILE A 194 -0.50 -0.31 15.85
CA ILE A 194 -1.91 -0.20 16.25
C ILE A 194 -2.69 0.60 15.20
N LEU A 195 -2.16 1.74 14.77
CA LEU A 195 -2.79 2.57 13.74
C LEU A 195 -2.91 1.81 12.41
N PHE A 196 -1.87 1.07 12.01
CA PHE A 196 -1.93 0.24 10.82
C PHE A 196 -3.00 -0.85 10.92
N ALA A 197 -3.08 -1.54 12.07
CA ALA A 197 -4.11 -2.56 12.31
C ALA A 197 -5.54 -1.98 12.27
N LEU A 198 -5.75 -0.79 12.86
CA LEU A 198 -7.02 -0.08 12.82
C LEU A 198 -7.40 0.31 11.39
N ILE A 199 -6.47 0.90 10.64
CA ILE A 199 -6.67 1.28 9.23
C ILE A 199 -6.94 0.05 8.37
N PHE A 200 -6.22 -1.05 8.59
CA PHE A 200 -6.48 -2.33 7.93
C PHE A 200 -7.90 -2.82 8.22
N GLY A 201 -8.29 -2.90 9.50
CA GLY A 201 -9.62 -3.37 9.93
C GLY A 201 -10.74 -2.52 9.32
N LEU A 202 -10.60 -1.18 9.39
CA LEU A 202 -11.56 -0.25 8.82
C LEU A 202 -11.65 -0.40 7.28
N SER A 203 -10.53 -0.45 6.60
CA SER A 203 -10.47 -0.59 5.13
C SER A 203 -11.02 -1.93 4.67
N HIS A 204 -10.71 -3.00 5.39
CA HIS A 204 -11.26 -4.32 5.14
C HIS A 204 -12.79 -4.31 5.30
N PHE A 205 -13.29 -3.74 6.40
CA PHE A 205 -14.74 -3.59 6.63
C PHE A 205 -15.40 -2.76 5.52
N VAL A 206 -14.83 -1.60 5.18
CA VAL A 206 -15.35 -0.72 4.13
C VAL A 206 -15.45 -1.44 2.79
N LEU A 207 -14.40 -2.13 2.37
CA LEU A 207 -14.38 -2.83 1.07
C LEU A 207 -15.27 -4.08 1.04
N THR A 208 -15.41 -4.82 2.16
CA THR A 208 -16.15 -6.09 2.16
C THR A 208 -17.60 -5.96 2.58
N ARG A 209 -17.94 -5.01 3.44
CA ARG A 209 -19.26 -4.93 4.09
C ARG A 209 -20.10 -3.73 3.70
N THR A 210 -19.52 -2.67 3.10
CA THR A 210 -20.27 -1.44 2.79
C THR A 210 -20.73 -1.36 1.33
N ARG A 211 -21.71 -0.47 1.07
CA ARG A 211 -22.13 -0.11 -0.28
C ARG A 211 -21.00 0.54 -1.07
N PHE A 212 -20.18 1.38 -0.42
CA PHE A 212 -19.04 2.03 -1.06
C PHE A 212 -18.04 1.00 -1.59
N GLY A 213 -17.69 -0.01 -0.80
CA GLY A 213 -16.80 -1.08 -1.25
C GLY A 213 -17.33 -1.81 -2.48
N ARG A 214 -18.61 -2.17 -2.49
CA ARG A 214 -19.23 -2.79 -3.67
C ARG A 214 -19.17 -1.90 -4.90
N HIS A 215 -19.38 -0.59 -4.75
CA HIS A 215 -19.26 0.37 -5.84
C HIS A 215 -17.81 0.49 -6.36
N VAL A 216 -16.81 0.46 -5.46
CA VAL A 216 -15.38 0.44 -5.83
C VAL A 216 -15.07 -0.75 -6.74
N TYR A 217 -15.49 -1.97 -6.35
CA TYR A 217 -15.31 -3.16 -7.18
C TYR A 217 -16.08 -3.10 -8.50
N ALA A 218 -17.32 -2.62 -8.49
CA ALA A 218 -18.14 -2.48 -9.70
C ALA A 218 -17.52 -1.51 -10.70
N VAL A 219 -17.08 -0.33 -10.23
CA VAL A 219 -16.39 0.68 -11.07
C VAL A 219 -15.09 0.12 -11.63
N GLY A 220 -14.35 -0.66 -10.84
CA GLY A 220 -13.12 -1.28 -11.30
C GLY A 220 -13.34 -2.42 -12.29
N GLY A 221 -14.37 -3.22 -12.11
CA GLY A 221 -14.71 -4.33 -13.00
C GLY A 221 -15.12 -3.85 -14.39
N ASN A 222 -16.12 -2.97 -14.45
CA ASN A 222 -16.55 -2.34 -15.71
C ASN A 222 -17.14 -0.94 -15.44
N PRO A 223 -16.37 0.13 -15.66
CA PRO A 223 -16.84 1.50 -15.43
C PRO A 223 -18.05 1.89 -16.29
N HIS A 224 -18.16 1.36 -17.51
CA HIS A 224 -19.27 1.64 -18.38
C HIS A 224 -20.56 0.98 -17.87
N ALA A 225 -20.53 -0.31 -17.56
CA ALA A 225 -21.66 -1.02 -16.98
C ALA A 225 -22.08 -0.39 -15.64
N ALA A 226 -21.13 -0.02 -14.77
CA ALA A 226 -21.41 0.67 -13.52
C ALA A 226 -22.16 1.99 -13.74
N LYS A 227 -21.77 2.78 -14.75
CA LYS A 227 -22.44 4.04 -15.10
C LYS A 227 -23.86 3.80 -15.61
N VAL A 228 -24.07 2.83 -16.49
CA VAL A 228 -25.40 2.46 -17.00
C VAL A 228 -26.33 1.98 -15.86
N SER A 229 -25.77 1.28 -14.87
CA SER A 229 -26.48 0.86 -13.66
C SER A 229 -26.74 2.00 -12.65
N GLY A 230 -26.50 3.28 -13.03
CA GLY A 230 -26.78 4.44 -12.21
C GLY A 230 -25.70 4.79 -11.17
N LEU A 231 -24.55 4.12 -11.18
CA LEU A 231 -23.46 4.46 -10.25
C LEU A 231 -22.71 5.72 -10.69
N SER A 232 -22.45 6.61 -9.74
CA SER A 232 -21.65 7.82 -9.96
C SER A 232 -20.15 7.48 -9.99
N VAL A 233 -19.63 6.98 -11.11
CA VAL A 233 -18.21 6.56 -11.28
C VAL A 233 -17.26 7.67 -10.83
N ASN A 234 -17.54 8.93 -11.21
CA ASN A 234 -16.69 10.07 -10.86
C ASN A 234 -16.62 10.29 -9.35
N ARG A 235 -17.73 10.17 -8.60
CA ARG A 235 -17.73 10.31 -7.14
C ARG A 235 -16.92 9.22 -6.47
N ILE A 236 -17.01 7.99 -6.97
CA ILE A 236 -16.24 6.87 -6.43
C ILE A 236 -14.74 7.07 -6.68
N ARG A 237 -14.34 7.44 -7.91
CA ARG A 237 -12.95 7.76 -8.22
C ARG A 237 -12.42 8.91 -7.37
N PHE A 238 -13.15 10.01 -7.26
CA PHE A 238 -12.76 11.12 -6.40
C PHE A 238 -12.53 10.67 -4.95
N ALA A 239 -13.45 9.89 -4.38
CA ALA A 239 -13.37 9.43 -3.00
C ALA A 239 -12.16 8.51 -2.75
N VAL A 240 -11.82 7.60 -3.67
CA VAL A 240 -10.66 6.69 -3.46
C VAL A 240 -9.33 7.45 -3.49
N TYR A 241 -9.19 8.51 -4.31
CA TYR A 241 -8.01 9.37 -4.28
C TYR A 241 -7.95 10.20 -3.00
N ALA A 242 -9.08 10.73 -2.52
CA ALA A 242 -9.13 11.44 -1.25
C ALA A 242 -8.75 10.53 -0.07
N ILE A 243 -9.20 9.26 -0.08
CA ILE A 243 -8.79 8.24 0.90
C ILE A 243 -7.28 7.95 0.79
N SER A 244 -6.75 7.78 -0.42
CA SER A 244 -5.31 7.59 -0.65
C SER A 244 -4.50 8.74 -0.05
N GLY A 245 -4.90 9.98 -0.34
CA GLY A 245 -4.27 11.17 0.22
C GLY A 245 -4.38 11.27 1.74
N ALA A 246 -5.54 10.94 2.31
CA ALA A 246 -5.73 10.88 3.77
C ALA A 246 -4.74 9.91 4.43
N LEU A 247 -4.61 8.70 3.87
CA LEU A 247 -3.69 7.68 4.37
C LEU A 247 -2.23 8.07 4.15
N ALA A 248 -1.91 8.76 3.05
CA ALA A 248 -0.59 9.35 2.85
C ALA A 248 -0.28 10.44 3.90
N GLY A 249 -1.27 11.27 4.25
CA GLY A 249 -1.13 12.25 5.34
C GLY A 249 -0.84 11.59 6.68
N ILE A 250 -1.58 10.54 7.04
CA ILE A 250 -1.34 9.77 8.28
C ILE A 250 0.05 9.14 8.27
N ALA A 251 0.46 8.51 7.18
CA ALA A 251 1.78 7.91 7.04
C ALA A 251 2.90 8.97 7.19
N GLY A 252 2.72 10.17 6.63
CA GLY A 252 3.65 11.28 6.74
C GLY A 252 3.84 11.78 8.17
N MET A 253 2.75 11.92 8.92
CA MET A 253 2.79 12.28 10.33
C MET A 253 3.50 11.23 11.18
N ILE A 254 3.17 9.94 10.98
CA ILE A 254 3.85 8.84 11.67
C ILE A 254 5.34 8.83 11.35
N LEU A 255 5.71 9.05 10.09
CA LEU A 255 7.11 9.08 9.67
C LEU A 255 7.87 10.25 10.33
N ALA A 256 7.33 11.48 10.29
CA ALA A 256 7.92 12.64 10.93
C ALA A 256 8.07 12.44 12.45
N ALA A 257 7.03 11.92 13.10
CA ALA A 257 7.05 11.63 14.52
C ALA A 257 8.09 10.55 14.89
N ARG A 258 8.23 9.50 14.08
CA ARG A 258 9.19 8.42 14.28
C ARG A 258 10.63 8.88 14.14
N THR A 259 10.93 9.72 13.16
CA THR A 259 12.28 10.24 12.90
C THR A 259 12.63 11.43 13.79
N GLY A 260 11.64 11.99 14.52
CA GLY A 260 11.81 13.18 15.36
C GLY A 260 12.01 14.48 14.57
N SER A 261 11.86 14.41 13.24
CA SER A 261 12.03 15.55 12.33
C SER A 261 11.26 15.29 11.04
N ALA A 262 10.59 16.29 10.49
CA ALA A 262 9.98 16.17 9.18
C ALA A 262 10.99 16.54 8.08
N LEU A 263 11.31 15.57 7.25
CA LEU A 263 12.30 15.69 6.18
C LEU A 263 11.60 16.03 4.85
N PRO A 264 11.97 17.10 4.13
CA PRO A 264 11.37 17.44 2.84
C PRO A 264 11.59 16.36 1.76
N GLN A 265 12.63 15.55 1.89
CA GLN A 265 12.95 14.45 0.98
C GLN A 265 12.31 13.12 1.38
N ALA A 266 11.51 13.10 2.46
CA ALA A 266 10.83 11.89 2.90
C ALA A 266 9.91 11.31 1.80
N GLY A 267 9.66 10.02 1.84
CA GLY A 267 8.71 9.34 0.98
C GLY A 267 9.14 9.18 -0.48
N VAL A 268 10.40 9.43 -0.84
CA VAL A 268 10.92 9.15 -2.18
C VAL A 268 10.84 7.64 -2.44
N ALA A 269 10.25 7.25 -3.57
CA ALA A 269 10.02 5.86 -4.00
C ALA A 269 9.01 5.06 -3.13
N TYR A 270 8.32 5.67 -2.16
CA TYR A 270 7.29 4.96 -1.36
C TYR A 270 6.07 4.60 -2.20
N GLU A 271 5.77 5.34 -3.26
CA GLU A 271 4.74 4.99 -4.24
C GLU A 271 5.05 3.66 -4.92
N LEU A 272 6.32 3.37 -5.22
CA LEU A 272 6.75 2.12 -5.83
C LEU A 272 6.61 0.94 -4.86
N ASP A 273 7.02 1.11 -3.61
CA ASP A 273 6.83 0.11 -2.55
C ASP A 273 5.33 -0.18 -2.32
N ALA A 274 4.48 0.86 -2.33
CA ALA A 274 3.04 0.71 -2.18
C ALA A 274 2.42 -0.06 -3.36
N ILE A 275 2.77 0.28 -4.61
CA ILE A 275 2.31 -0.44 -5.80
C ILE A 275 2.76 -1.89 -5.76
N ALA A 276 4.05 -2.13 -5.46
CA ALA A 276 4.60 -3.47 -5.35
C ALA A 276 3.84 -4.31 -4.31
N ALA A 277 3.60 -3.76 -3.12
CA ALA A 277 2.85 -4.45 -2.06
C ALA A 277 1.43 -4.81 -2.50
N VAL A 278 0.74 -3.91 -3.22
CA VAL A 278 -0.63 -4.11 -3.70
C VAL A 278 -0.68 -5.18 -4.80
N VAL A 279 0.23 -5.12 -5.78
CA VAL A 279 0.27 -6.05 -6.92
C VAL A 279 0.71 -7.44 -6.47
N ILE A 280 1.80 -7.52 -5.71
CA ILE A 280 2.25 -8.78 -5.09
C ILE A 280 1.15 -9.34 -4.20
N GLY A 281 0.42 -8.48 -3.47
CA GLY A 281 -0.75 -8.82 -2.66
C GLY A 281 -1.93 -9.39 -3.45
N GLY A 282 -1.84 -9.47 -4.80
CA GLY A 282 -2.84 -10.08 -5.68
C GLY A 282 -3.95 -9.13 -6.10
N THR A 283 -3.78 -7.82 -5.95
CA THR A 283 -4.71 -6.83 -6.51
C THR A 283 -4.33 -6.55 -7.95
N SER A 284 -5.28 -6.71 -8.86
CA SER A 284 -5.06 -6.53 -10.30
C SER A 284 -4.99 -5.06 -10.69
N LEU A 285 -3.97 -4.68 -11.45
CA LEU A 285 -3.85 -3.36 -12.06
C LEU A 285 -4.98 -3.03 -13.06
N SER A 286 -5.67 -4.05 -13.58
CA SER A 286 -6.87 -3.85 -14.43
C SER A 286 -8.13 -3.49 -13.63
N GLY A 287 -8.03 -3.41 -12.30
CA GLY A 287 -9.12 -3.08 -11.39
C GLY A 287 -10.14 -4.19 -11.15
N GLY A 288 -11.02 -3.97 -10.19
CA GLY A 288 -12.13 -4.87 -9.88
C GLY A 288 -11.78 -6.16 -9.12
N ILE A 289 -10.50 -6.50 -9.00
CA ILE A 289 -10.03 -7.71 -8.34
C ILE A 289 -8.92 -7.35 -7.36
N GLY A 290 -9.05 -7.77 -6.11
CA GLY A 290 -8.06 -7.54 -5.06
C GLY A 290 -8.66 -7.56 -3.66
N ARG A 291 -7.79 -7.59 -2.64
CA ARG A 291 -8.19 -7.61 -1.23
C ARG A 291 -7.16 -6.90 -0.37
N VAL A 292 -7.62 -6.10 0.60
CA VAL A 292 -6.71 -5.42 1.56
C VAL A 292 -5.86 -6.42 2.34
N SER A 293 -6.39 -7.60 2.68
CA SER A 293 -5.62 -8.65 3.36
C SER A 293 -4.42 -9.13 2.55
N GLY A 294 -4.57 -9.26 1.23
CA GLY A 294 -3.46 -9.56 0.33
C GLY A 294 -2.43 -8.43 0.32
N THR A 295 -2.88 -7.18 0.24
CA THR A 295 -2.01 -6.00 0.30
C THR A 295 -1.17 -5.96 1.58
N VAL A 296 -1.77 -6.30 2.73
CA VAL A 296 -1.02 -6.36 4.01
C VAL A 296 0.09 -7.40 3.96
N ILE A 297 -0.18 -8.59 3.41
CA ILE A 297 0.85 -9.64 3.25
C ILE A 297 1.93 -9.15 2.27
N GLY A 298 1.55 -8.50 1.18
CA GLY A 298 2.50 -7.88 0.24
C GLY A 298 3.36 -6.79 0.89
N ALA A 299 2.75 -5.93 1.73
CA ALA A 299 3.49 -4.90 2.48
C ALA A 299 4.48 -5.51 3.48
N LEU A 300 4.08 -6.60 4.17
CA LEU A 300 4.98 -7.35 5.04
C LEU A 300 6.15 -7.95 4.25
N LEU A 301 5.88 -8.53 3.07
CA LEU A 301 6.92 -9.10 2.22
C LEU A 301 7.94 -8.03 1.80
N ILE A 302 7.48 -6.88 1.31
CA ILE A 302 8.37 -5.75 0.96
C ILE A 302 9.12 -5.24 2.20
N GLY A 303 8.45 -5.10 3.34
CA GLY A 303 9.09 -4.65 4.59
C GLY A 303 10.18 -5.60 5.10
N VAL A 304 9.90 -6.91 5.08
CA VAL A 304 10.87 -7.95 5.45
C VAL A 304 12.03 -7.98 4.46
N MET A 305 11.76 -7.85 3.17
CA MET A 305 12.80 -7.79 2.15
C MET A 305 13.72 -6.58 2.36
N ASN A 306 13.16 -5.39 2.53
CA ASN A 306 13.95 -4.17 2.79
C ASN A 306 14.80 -4.31 4.04
N ASN A 307 14.23 -4.78 5.14
CA ASN A 307 14.96 -5.02 6.38
C ASN A 307 16.05 -6.09 6.23
N GLY A 308 15.77 -7.17 5.50
CA GLY A 308 16.76 -8.21 5.23
C GLY A 308 17.96 -7.65 4.45
N LEU A 309 17.69 -6.84 3.42
CA LEU A 309 18.76 -6.18 2.65
C LEU A 309 19.58 -5.21 3.53
N ASP A 310 18.91 -4.45 4.42
CA ASP A 310 19.58 -3.57 5.39
C ASP A 310 20.48 -4.38 6.35
N LEU A 311 19.99 -5.50 6.89
CA LEU A 311 20.76 -6.37 7.78
C LEU A 311 21.95 -7.05 7.11
N LEU A 312 21.86 -7.27 5.79
CA LEU A 312 22.97 -7.81 4.96
C LEU A 312 23.94 -6.72 4.50
N GLY A 313 23.71 -5.46 4.88
CA GLY A 313 24.59 -4.34 4.49
C GLY A 313 24.48 -3.96 3.02
N VAL A 314 23.38 -4.33 2.34
CA VAL A 314 23.18 -3.95 0.94
C VAL A 314 22.85 -2.46 0.86
N GLU A 315 23.65 -1.71 0.13
CA GLU A 315 23.48 -0.27 -0.04
C GLU A 315 22.14 0.07 -0.71
N SER A 316 21.54 1.19 -0.32
CA SER A 316 20.22 1.64 -0.77
C SER A 316 20.07 1.72 -2.30
N TYR A 317 21.16 1.96 -3.03
CA TYR A 317 21.14 2.00 -4.51
C TYR A 317 20.83 0.62 -5.11
N TYR A 318 21.44 -0.44 -4.60
CA TYR A 318 21.14 -1.82 -5.04
C TYR A 318 19.74 -2.24 -4.66
N GLN A 319 19.26 -1.80 -3.47
CA GLN A 319 17.88 -2.06 -3.06
C GLN A 319 16.85 -1.46 -4.04
N GLN A 320 17.12 -0.27 -4.61
CA GLN A 320 16.24 0.34 -5.62
C GLN A 320 16.20 -0.49 -6.91
N VAL A 321 17.32 -1.05 -7.35
CA VAL A 321 17.38 -1.94 -8.52
C VAL A 321 16.58 -3.22 -8.28
N ILE A 322 16.74 -3.84 -7.11
CA ILE A 322 16.01 -5.05 -6.71
C ILE A 322 14.50 -4.79 -6.69
N LYS A 323 14.08 -3.67 -6.09
CA LYS A 323 12.66 -3.26 -6.05
C LYS A 323 12.09 -3.05 -7.46
N GLY A 324 12.83 -2.36 -8.32
CA GLY A 324 12.41 -2.16 -9.71
C GLY A 324 12.21 -3.48 -10.45
N ALA A 325 13.15 -4.41 -10.35
CA ALA A 325 13.05 -5.74 -10.94
C ALA A 325 11.85 -6.53 -10.38
N LEU A 326 11.62 -6.46 -9.06
CA LEU A 326 10.52 -7.15 -8.40
C LEU A 326 9.15 -6.61 -8.84
N ILE A 327 9.01 -5.28 -9.01
CA ILE A 327 7.78 -4.68 -9.52
C ILE A 327 7.48 -5.18 -10.93
N VAL A 328 8.47 -5.18 -11.82
CA VAL A 328 8.31 -5.66 -13.20
C VAL A 328 7.91 -7.13 -13.21
N ALA A 329 8.59 -7.97 -12.42
CA ALA A 329 8.26 -9.38 -12.29
C ALA A 329 6.82 -9.61 -11.78
N ALA A 330 6.40 -8.86 -10.75
CA ALA A 330 5.05 -8.94 -10.21
C ALA A 330 3.97 -8.58 -11.25
N VAL A 331 4.21 -7.53 -12.03
CA VAL A 331 3.28 -7.10 -13.10
C VAL A 331 3.23 -8.12 -14.25
N MET A 332 4.35 -8.71 -14.63
CA MET A 332 4.40 -9.78 -15.63
C MET A 332 3.58 -11.00 -15.17
N LEU A 333 3.69 -11.39 -13.91
CA LEU A 333 2.91 -12.49 -13.33
C LEU A 333 1.40 -12.18 -13.26
N ASP A 334 1.00 -10.93 -12.97
CA ASP A 334 -0.42 -10.52 -13.00
C ASP A 334 -1.01 -10.64 -14.41
N ARG A 335 -0.23 -10.31 -15.43
CA ARG A 335 -0.66 -10.36 -16.83
C ARG A 335 -0.80 -11.78 -17.35
N SER A 336 0.13 -12.68 -17.04
CA SER A 336 0.10 -14.08 -17.48
C SER A 336 -1.13 -14.83 -16.96
N ARG A 337 -1.54 -14.57 -15.72
CA ARG A 337 -2.76 -15.15 -15.11
C ARG A 337 -4.07 -14.80 -15.83
N LYS A 338 -4.09 -13.73 -16.64
CA LYS A 338 -5.29 -13.28 -17.38
C LYS A 338 -5.38 -13.87 -18.77
N THR A 339 -4.27 -14.33 -19.31
CA THR A 339 -4.24 -14.95 -20.64
C THR A 339 -4.73 -16.40 -20.60
N GLU A 340 -4.80 -16.99 -19.40
CA GLU A 340 -5.26 -18.37 -19.16
C GLU A 340 -6.75 -18.48 -18.73
N LEU A 341 -7.46 -17.33 -18.59
CA LEU A 341 -8.90 -17.23 -18.30
C LEU A 341 -9.68 -16.66 -19.50
#